data_f04290d2c53dc5f4c91e577d7eaf9906
#
_entry.id   f04290d2c53dc5f4c91e577d7eaf9906
#
_cell.length_a   1.000
_cell.length_b   1.000
_cell.length_c   1.000
_cell.angle_alpha   90.00
_cell.angle_beta   90.00
_cell.angle_gamma   90.00
#
_symmetry.space_group_name_H-M   'P 1'
#
loop_
_entity.id
_entity.type
_entity.pdbx_description
1 polymer ?
#
loop_
_entity_poly.entity_id
_entity_poly.type
_entity_poly.pdbx_seq_one_letter_code
_entity_poly.pdbx_strand_id
1 'polypeptide(L)'
;MSALTVSQDPDQNWDDLVRYWEEMEWPEGSKVEIIEGIITVSPAPASRHNVIAARIQRRLYSVIPEDWEIFQTLAIAVPSRLGMLIPDLLVAPVQECEEAESHIPAALAELVVEVTSKSNAQHDRVSKPAAYATAGIPLYLLIDRWAPGGPTATLFGEPKGDVYRVLSAVKFGDPIKLPEPFDVTIDTGEFPVD
;
A
#
# COMPACT_ATOMS: atom_id res chain seq x y z
N MET A 1 17.44 7.09 -10.48
CA MET A 1 16.94 6.87 -9.10
C MET A 1 17.85 7.61 -8.14
N SER A 2 17.36 8.66 -7.49
CA SER A 2 18.06 9.26 -6.36
C SER A 2 17.27 8.91 -5.11
N ALA A 3 17.74 7.92 -4.35
CA ALA A 3 17.32 7.76 -2.98
C ALA A 3 18.16 8.75 -2.17
N LEU A 4 17.53 9.79 -1.65
CA LEU A 4 18.13 10.63 -0.63
C LEU A 4 18.02 9.84 0.68
N THR A 5 19.08 9.16 1.07
CA THR A 5 19.18 8.55 2.38
C THR A 5 19.56 9.68 3.34
N VAL A 6 18.60 10.14 4.14
CA VAL A 6 18.91 10.94 5.31
C VAL A 6 19.47 9.98 6.35
N SER A 7 20.71 10.17 6.79
CA SER A 7 21.35 9.33 7.81
C SER A 7 20.52 9.37 9.09
N GLN A 8 20.17 8.18 9.62
CA GLN A 8 19.49 8.05 10.89
C GLN A 8 20.34 8.61 12.02
N ASP A 9 19.85 9.67 12.67
CA ASP A 9 20.23 9.98 14.04
C ASP A 9 19.41 9.00 14.93
N PRO A 10 20.02 8.18 15.79
CA PRO A 10 19.29 7.20 16.60
C PRO A 10 18.28 7.83 17.58
N ASP A 11 18.34 9.14 17.82
CA ASP A 11 17.40 9.89 18.65
C ASP A 11 16.30 10.60 17.85
N GLN A 12 16.13 10.30 16.55
CA GLN A 12 15.14 10.96 15.70
C GLN A 12 13.72 10.52 16.13
N ASN A 13 13.01 11.45 16.75
CA ASN A 13 11.62 11.24 17.17
C ASN A 13 10.72 11.13 15.92
N TRP A 14 9.69 10.30 15.99
CA TRP A 14 8.65 10.16 14.96
C TRP A 14 8.06 11.51 14.52
N ASP A 15 7.80 12.40 15.49
CA ASP A 15 7.24 13.72 15.21
C ASP A 15 8.17 14.61 14.36
N ASP A 16 9.47 14.49 14.52
CA ASP A 16 10.45 15.18 13.67
C ASP A 16 10.44 14.63 12.24
N LEU A 17 10.32 13.31 12.07
CA LEU A 17 10.22 12.68 10.75
C LEU A 17 8.95 13.12 10.01
N VAL A 18 7.81 13.15 10.70
CA VAL A 18 6.54 13.61 10.12
C VAL A 18 6.64 15.08 9.72
N ARG A 19 7.17 15.93 10.61
CA ARG A 19 7.37 17.34 10.30
C ARG A 19 8.27 17.53 9.07
N TYR A 20 9.39 16.83 8.96
CA TYR A 20 10.24 16.88 7.78
C TYR A 20 9.51 16.40 6.53
N TRP A 21 8.73 15.34 6.65
CA TRP A 21 7.92 14.80 5.55
C TRP A 21 6.86 15.80 5.07
N GLU A 22 6.25 16.57 5.97
CA GLU A 22 5.24 17.60 5.66
C GLU A 22 5.85 18.89 5.09
N GLU A 23 7.02 19.31 5.61
CA GLU A 23 7.66 20.60 5.26
C GLU A 23 8.54 20.53 4.00
N MET A 24 8.94 19.34 3.56
CA MET A 24 9.84 19.21 2.42
C MET A 24 9.13 19.45 1.08
N GLU A 25 9.77 20.23 0.19
CA GLU A 25 9.34 20.36 -1.19
C GLU A 25 9.76 19.13 -2.01
N TRP A 26 8.79 18.49 -2.65
CA TRP A 26 9.01 17.29 -3.45
C TRP A 26 8.82 17.58 -4.94
N PRO A 27 9.48 16.84 -5.85
CA PRO A 27 9.18 16.92 -7.26
C PRO A 27 7.71 16.61 -7.53
N GLU A 28 7.06 17.44 -8.31
CA GLU A 28 5.63 17.27 -8.67
C GLU A 28 5.35 15.86 -9.20
N GLY A 29 4.28 15.24 -8.73
CA GLY A 29 3.89 13.86 -9.10
C GLY A 29 4.71 12.76 -8.44
N SER A 30 5.64 13.07 -7.52
CA SER A 30 6.35 12.06 -6.74
C SER A 30 5.48 11.51 -5.60
N LYS A 31 5.66 10.22 -5.29
CA LYS A 31 5.17 9.61 -4.06
C LYS A 31 6.31 9.64 -3.03
N VAL A 32 6.05 10.22 -1.87
CA VAL A 32 7.02 10.36 -0.80
C VAL A 32 6.54 9.64 0.44
N GLU A 33 7.28 8.63 0.87
CA GLU A 33 6.95 7.76 1.98
C GLU A 33 8.08 7.78 3.02
N ILE A 34 7.75 7.48 4.27
CA ILE A 34 8.74 7.12 5.28
C ILE A 34 8.67 5.60 5.44
N ILE A 35 9.74 4.90 5.15
CA ILE A 35 9.83 3.44 5.27
C ILE A 35 10.95 3.10 6.25
N GLU A 36 10.59 2.54 7.40
CA GLU A 36 11.54 2.19 8.45
C GLU A 36 12.46 3.38 8.86
N GLY A 37 11.87 4.57 8.96
CA GLY A 37 12.58 5.81 9.31
C GLY A 37 13.33 6.47 8.16
N ILE A 38 13.26 5.95 6.95
CA ILE A 38 13.95 6.49 5.76
C ILE A 38 12.92 7.15 4.84
N ILE A 39 13.12 8.44 4.53
CA ILE A 39 12.31 9.15 3.55
C ILE A 39 12.68 8.64 2.14
N THR A 40 11.69 8.11 1.45
CA THR A 40 11.81 7.49 0.13
C THR A 40 10.98 8.26 -0.87
N VAL A 41 11.60 8.71 -1.97
CA VAL A 41 10.92 9.41 -3.06
C VAL A 41 10.82 8.49 -4.27
N SER A 42 9.61 8.24 -4.72
CA SER A 42 9.32 7.42 -5.88
C SER A 42 8.69 8.25 -7.01
N PRO A 43 9.06 8.01 -8.27
CA PRO A 43 8.44 8.69 -9.40
C PRO A 43 6.98 8.26 -9.56
N ALA A 44 6.21 9.04 -10.32
CA ALA A 44 4.85 8.67 -10.72
C ALA A 44 4.81 7.26 -11.34
N PRO A 45 3.76 6.48 -11.04
CA PRO A 45 3.63 5.13 -11.55
C PRO A 45 3.41 5.08 -13.06
N ALA A 46 3.88 4.02 -13.71
CA ALA A 46 3.68 3.81 -15.15
C ALA A 46 2.21 3.53 -15.48
N SER A 47 1.78 3.81 -16.72
CA SER A 47 0.39 3.64 -17.17
C SER A 47 -0.18 2.24 -16.90
N ARG A 48 0.61 1.18 -17.09
CA ARG A 48 0.16 -0.21 -16.84
C ARG A 48 -0.12 -0.48 -15.36
N HIS A 49 0.65 0.13 -14.46
CA HIS A 49 0.40 0.09 -13.03
C HIS A 49 -0.96 0.74 -12.72
N ASN A 50 -1.22 1.93 -13.23
CA ASN A 50 -2.49 2.64 -13.04
C ASN A 50 -3.68 1.88 -13.62
N VAL A 51 -3.50 1.18 -14.75
CA VAL A 51 -4.56 0.31 -15.33
C VAL A 51 -4.93 -0.83 -14.37
N ILE A 52 -3.94 -1.46 -13.74
CA ILE A 52 -4.19 -2.52 -12.74
C ILE A 52 -4.95 -1.94 -11.54
N ALA A 53 -4.44 -0.87 -10.95
CA ALA A 53 -5.09 -0.22 -9.81
C ALA A 53 -6.54 0.19 -10.14
N ALA A 54 -6.79 0.79 -11.30
CA ALA A 54 -8.13 1.19 -11.74
C ALA A 54 -9.10 0.00 -11.95
N ARG A 55 -8.61 -1.16 -12.40
CA ARG A 55 -9.41 -2.37 -12.53
C ARG A 55 -9.80 -2.96 -11.19
N ILE A 56 -8.85 -3.01 -10.25
CA ILE A 56 -9.10 -3.45 -8.87
C ILE A 56 -10.09 -2.51 -8.21
N GLN A 57 -9.87 -1.20 -8.27
CA GLN A 57 -10.74 -0.17 -7.70
C GLN A 57 -12.18 -0.31 -8.21
N ARG A 58 -12.37 -0.51 -9.51
CA ARG A 58 -13.71 -0.71 -10.10
C ARG A 58 -14.44 -1.91 -9.50
N ARG A 59 -13.71 -3.00 -9.23
CA ARG A 59 -14.30 -4.20 -8.62
C ARG A 59 -14.64 -3.96 -7.16
N LEU A 60 -13.78 -3.30 -6.42
CA LEU A 60 -14.02 -2.98 -5.01
C LEU A 60 -15.22 -2.05 -4.82
N TYR A 61 -15.41 -1.03 -5.65
CA TYR A 61 -16.58 -0.14 -5.58
C TYR A 61 -17.93 -0.86 -5.75
N SER A 62 -17.94 -2.05 -6.35
CA SER A 62 -19.19 -2.82 -6.49
C SER A 62 -19.60 -3.56 -5.24
N VAL A 63 -18.78 -3.59 -4.18
CA VAL A 63 -18.97 -4.46 -3.02
C VAL A 63 -18.68 -3.79 -1.67
N ILE A 64 -17.94 -2.69 -1.62
CA ILE A 64 -17.67 -1.99 -0.36
C ILE A 64 -18.93 -1.35 0.23
N PRO A 65 -19.06 -1.25 1.56
CA PRO A 65 -20.12 -0.50 2.21
C PRO A 65 -20.18 0.97 1.76
N GLU A 66 -21.37 1.59 1.84
CA GLU A 66 -21.56 3.00 1.43
C GLU A 66 -20.78 4.01 2.26
N ASP A 67 -20.43 3.65 3.49
CA ASP A 67 -19.63 4.46 4.42
C ASP A 67 -18.11 4.24 4.26
N TRP A 68 -17.69 3.40 3.31
CA TRP A 68 -16.27 3.20 2.97
C TRP A 68 -15.91 3.87 1.64
N GLU A 69 -14.63 4.25 1.51
CA GLU A 69 -14.10 4.85 0.28
C GLU A 69 -12.77 4.23 -0.12
N ILE A 70 -12.37 4.44 -1.37
CA ILE A 70 -11.11 3.94 -1.93
C ILE A 70 -10.19 5.13 -2.25
N PHE A 71 -9.12 5.27 -1.50
CA PHE A 71 -8.14 6.34 -1.65
C PHE A 71 -6.90 5.85 -2.40
N GLN A 72 -6.29 6.72 -3.22
CA GLN A 72 -5.06 6.42 -3.97
C GLN A 72 -3.83 7.21 -3.48
N THR A 73 -4.03 8.29 -2.77
CA THR A 73 -2.96 9.20 -2.36
C THR A 73 -2.97 9.52 -0.87
N LEU A 74 -3.86 8.89 -0.12
CA LEU A 74 -3.96 9.10 1.32
C LEU A 74 -2.82 8.36 2.03
N ALA A 75 -2.05 9.10 2.81
CA ALA A 75 -0.99 8.53 3.63
C ALA A 75 -1.56 7.84 4.88
N ILE A 76 -0.93 6.75 5.28
CA ILE A 76 -1.24 6.03 6.52
C ILE A 76 0.00 5.93 7.42
N ALA A 77 -0.19 6.23 8.70
CA ALA A 77 0.87 6.25 9.69
C ALA A 77 0.98 4.95 10.47
N VAL A 78 2.20 4.43 10.60
CA VAL A 78 2.59 3.31 11.48
C VAL A 78 3.76 3.75 12.37
N PRO A 79 3.51 4.57 13.42
CA PRO A 79 4.59 5.18 14.22
C PRO A 79 5.56 4.17 14.83
N SER A 80 5.04 3.02 15.28
CA SER A 80 5.85 1.93 15.86
C SER A 80 6.85 1.29 14.88
N ARG A 81 6.71 1.56 13.57
CA ARG A 81 7.63 1.13 12.50
C ARG A 81 8.33 2.32 11.83
N LEU A 82 8.21 3.53 12.40
CA LEU A 82 8.66 4.77 11.76
C LEU A 82 8.22 4.82 10.29
N GLY A 83 6.93 4.51 10.04
CA GLY A 83 6.34 4.35 8.72
C GLY A 83 5.25 5.39 8.43
N MET A 84 5.39 6.13 7.32
CA MET A 84 4.37 6.92 6.67
C MET A 84 4.24 6.39 5.24
N LEU A 85 3.20 5.63 4.97
CA LEU A 85 3.07 4.87 3.74
C LEU A 85 1.90 5.39 2.91
N ILE A 86 2.06 5.39 1.59
CA ILE A 86 1.01 5.80 0.65
C ILE A 86 0.71 4.59 -0.25
N PRO A 87 -0.28 3.75 0.08
CA PRO A 87 -0.63 2.62 -0.76
C PRO A 87 -1.17 3.03 -2.13
N ASP A 88 -1.09 2.14 -3.10
CA ASP A 88 -1.67 2.39 -4.41
C ASP A 88 -3.21 2.41 -4.37
N LEU A 89 -3.82 1.57 -3.51
CA LEU A 89 -5.23 1.68 -3.09
C LEU A 89 -5.33 1.42 -1.59
N LEU A 90 -6.13 2.23 -0.94
CA LEU A 90 -6.49 2.12 0.47
C LEU A 90 -8.01 2.10 0.58
N VAL A 91 -8.57 1.10 1.25
CA VAL A 91 -10.01 1.06 1.60
C VAL A 91 -10.14 1.35 3.09
N ALA A 92 -10.91 2.38 3.42
CA ALA A 92 -11.15 2.80 4.81
C ALA A 92 -12.53 3.45 4.95
N PRO A 93 -13.10 3.52 6.18
CA PRO A 93 -14.28 4.30 6.46
C PRO A 93 -14.06 5.79 6.15
N VAL A 94 -15.02 6.43 5.47
CA VAL A 94 -14.88 7.79 4.97
C VAL A 94 -14.82 8.83 6.09
N GLN A 95 -15.60 8.64 7.15
CA GLN A 95 -15.73 9.61 8.23
C GLN A 95 -14.38 9.91 8.90
N GLU A 96 -13.59 8.88 9.19
CA GLU A 96 -12.28 9.03 9.82
C GLU A 96 -11.26 9.72 8.89
N CYS A 97 -11.48 9.61 7.57
CA CYS A 97 -10.61 10.24 6.58
C CYS A 97 -10.95 11.72 6.36
N GLU A 98 -12.22 12.12 6.50
CA GLU A 98 -12.64 13.53 6.34
C GLU A 98 -12.07 14.46 7.42
N GLU A 99 -11.79 13.93 8.61
CA GLU A 99 -11.24 14.69 9.74
C GLU A 99 -9.70 14.80 9.69
N ALA A 100 -9.05 14.08 8.79
CA ALA A 100 -7.60 14.01 8.68
C ALA A 100 -7.03 15.19 7.87
N GLU A 101 -5.95 15.83 8.37
CA GLU A 101 -5.28 16.90 7.64
C GLU A 101 -4.32 16.38 6.55
N SER A 102 -3.48 15.39 6.86
CA SER A 102 -2.45 14.88 5.93
C SER A 102 -2.38 13.36 5.85
N HIS A 103 -2.70 12.66 6.92
CA HIS A 103 -2.63 11.20 7.02
C HIS A 103 -3.60 10.65 8.07
N ILE A 104 -3.88 9.34 7.98
CA ILE A 104 -4.70 8.62 8.98
C ILE A 104 -3.86 7.55 9.70
N PRO A 105 -4.27 7.11 10.91
CA PRO A 105 -3.71 5.90 11.50
C PRO A 105 -3.92 4.69 10.60
N ALA A 106 -2.86 3.92 10.33
CA ALA A 106 -2.95 2.76 9.44
C ALA A 106 -3.95 1.68 9.92
N ALA A 107 -4.23 1.63 11.23
CA ALA A 107 -5.21 0.71 11.83
C ALA A 107 -6.67 0.95 11.37
N LEU A 108 -6.96 2.08 10.72
CA LEU A 108 -8.29 2.37 10.15
C LEU A 108 -8.48 1.74 8.75
N ALA A 109 -7.43 1.24 8.15
CA ALA A 109 -7.49 0.60 6.84
C ALA A 109 -8.08 -0.82 6.95
N GLU A 110 -9.00 -1.14 6.06
CA GLU A 110 -9.60 -2.47 5.92
C GLU A 110 -8.93 -3.34 4.86
N LEU A 111 -8.41 -2.69 3.82
CA LEU A 111 -7.65 -3.31 2.75
C LEU A 111 -6.61 -2.32 2.22
N VAL A 112 -5.40 -2.81 2.04
CA VAL A 112 -4.34 -2.13 1.31
C VAL A 112 -3.97 -2.92 0.07
N VAL A 113 -3.77 -2.23 -1.06
CA VAL A 113 -3.30 -2.83 -2.31
C VAL A 113 -2.03 -2.14 -2.76
N GLU A 114 -1.02 -2.91 -3.11
CA GLU A 114 0.21 -2.43 -3.74
C GLU A 114 0.42 -3.15 -5.08
N VAL A 115 0.79 -2.38 -6.10
CA VAL A 115 1.16 -2.87 -7.42
C VAL A 115 2.65 -2.61 -7.62
N THR A 116 3.48 -3.65 -7.64
CA THR A 116 4.92 -3.47 -7.67
C THR A 116 5.43 -2.70 -8.89
N SER A 117 6.43 -1.86 -8.68
CA SER A 117 7.31 -1.33 -9.70
C SER A 117 8.69 -2.01 -9.64
N LYS A 118 9.48 -1.92 -10.69
CA LYS A 118 10.86 -2.48 -10.68
C LYS A 118 11.73 -1.94 -9.55
N SER A 119 11.53 -0.67 -9.20
CA SER A 119 12.35 0.02 -8.19
C SER A 119 11.92 -0.25 -6.77
N ASN A 120 10.63 -0.51 -6.52
CA ASN A 120 10.04 -0.57 -5.18
C ASN A 120 9.60 -1.97 -4.75
N ALA A 121 9.69 -2.96 -5.66
CA ALA A 121 9.19 -4.32 -5.40
C ALA A 121 9.69 -4.93 -4.08
N GLN A 122 10.90 -4.60 -3.62
CA GLN A 122 11.45 -5.10 -2.37
C GLN A 122 10.70 -4.52 -1.16
N HIS A 123 10.36 -3.23 -1.18
CA HIS A 123 9.57 -2.61 -0.11
C HIS A 123 8.16 -3.19 -0.06
N ASP A 124 7.52 -3.36 -1.22
CA ASP A 124 6.16 -3.92 -1.31
C ASP A 124 6.11 -5.41 -0.90
N ARG A 125 7.24 -6.15 -1.01
CA ARG A 125 7.33 -7.56 -0.60
C ARG A 125 7.70 -7.76 0.86
N VAL A 126 8.40 -6.82 1.50
CA VAL A 126 9.03 -7.04 2.81
C VAL A 126 8.68 -5.96 3.81
N SER A 127 9.13 -4.72 3.60
CA SER A 127 9.00 -3.66 4.62
C SER A 127 7.56 -3.20 4.83
N LYS A 128 6.82 -2.96 3.74
CA LYS A 128 5.43 -2.51 3.82
C LYS A 128 4.49 -3.56 4.42
N PRO A 129 4.48 -4.85 3.98
CA PRO A 129 3.63 -5.84 4.64
C PRO A 129 3.93 -6.01 6.13
N ALA A 130 5.19 -5.88 6.55
CA ALA A 130 5.53 -5.91 7.97
C ALA A 130 4.93 -4.71 8.73
N ALA A 131 4.96 -3.51 8.14
CA ALA A 131 4.33 -2.33 8.71
C ALA A 131 2.80 -2.46 8.75
N TYR A 132 2.17 -2.91 7.66
CA TYR A 132 0.72 -3.12 7.58
C TYR A 132 0.24 -4.18 8.59
N ALA A 133 0.97 -5.29 8.72
CA ALA A 133 0.65 -6.32 9.71
C ALA A 133 0.80 -5.80 11.16
N THR A 134 1.85 -5.00 11.44
CA THR A 134 2.05 -4.35 12.74
C THR A 134 0.90 -3.42 13.09
N ALA A 135 0.35 -2.70 12.11
CA ALA A 135 -0.81 -1.84 12.29
C ALA A 135 -2.14 -2.62 12.44
N GLY A 136 -2.14 -3.93 12.17
CA GLY A 136 -3.33 -4.77 12.25
C GLY A 136 -4.28 -4.66 11.07
N ILE A 137 -3.83 -4.14 9.92
CA ILE A 137 -4.66 -4.03 8.71
C ILE A 137 -5.14 -5.44 8.32
N PRO A 138 -6.46 -5.68 8.19
CA PRO A 138 -7.00 -7.03 8.00
C PRO A 138 -6.51 -7.72 6.74
N LEU A 139 -6.42 -6.98 5.62
CA LEU A 139 -6.06 -7.54 4.31
C LEU A 139 -5.00 -6.69 3.60
N TYR A 140 -4.05 -7.39 2.99
CA TYR A 140 -3.05 -6.82 2.10
C TYR A 140 -3.02 -7.58 0.78
N LEU A 141 -3.29 -6.91 -0.34
CA LEU A 141 -3.24 -7.48 -1.69
C LEU A 141 -2.00 -6.96 -2.42
N LEU A 142 -1.05 -7.85 -2.68
CA LEU A 142 0.14 -7.55 -3.48
C LEU A 142 -0.04 -8.03 -4.92
N ILE A 143 0.02 -7.10 -5.86
CA ILE A 143 0.08 -7.38 -7.29
C ILE A 143 1.54 -7.28 -7.73
N ASP A 144 2.22 -8.42 -7.74
CA ASP A 144 3.65 -8.47 -8.02
C ASP A 144 3.93 -8.77 -9.50
N ARG A 145 4.06 -7.69 -10.27
CA ARG A 145 4.37 -7.75 -11.71
C ARG A 145 5.78 -8.28 -12.01
N TRP A 146 6.67 -8.23 -11.01
CA TRP A 146 8.09 -8.54 -11.14
C TRP A 146 8.49 -9.75 -10.28
N ALA A 147 7.53 -10.61 -9.95
CA ALA A 147 7.80 -11.80 -9.18
C ALA A 147 8.75 -12.76 -9.93
N PRO A 148 9.71 -13.39 -9.24
CA PRO A 148 10.50 -14.46 -9.82
C PRO A 148 9.59 -15.58 -10.33
N GLY A 149 9.71 -15.93 -11.60
CA GLY A 149 8.87 -16.95 -12.24
C GLY A 149 7.58 -16.43 -12.89
N GLY A 150 7.41 -15.11 -12.98
CA GLY A 150 6.31 -14.41 -13.66
C GLY A 150 5.35 -13.69 -12.71
N PRO A 151 4.52 -12.80 -13.24
CA PRO A 151 3.62 -11.97 -12.44
C PRO A 151 2.65 -12.78 -11.58
N THR A 152 2.42 -12.31 -10.35
CA THR A 152 1.54 -12.95 -9.38
C THR A 152 0.64 -11.93 -8.68
N ALA A 153 -0.49 -12.40 -8.15
CA ALA A 153 -1.29 -11.69 -7.16
C ALA A 153 -1.31 -12.53 -5.88
N THR A 154 -0.99 -11.91 -4.75
CA THR A 154 -0.97 -12.58 -3.45
C THR A 154 -1.82 -11.80 -2.46
N LEU A 155 -2.79 -12.48 -1.87
CA LEU A 155 -3.60 -11.97 -0.78
C LEU A 155 -3.03 -12.45 0.55
N PHE A 156 -2.77 -11.51 1.41
CA PHE A 156 -2.35 -11.71 2.78
C PHE A 156 -3.47 -11.29 3.75
N GLY A 157 -3.55 -11.97 4.87
CA GLY A 157 -4.50 -11.64 5.94
C GLY A 157 -4.08 -12.24 7.27
N GLU A 158 -4.97 -12.19 8.27
CA GLU A 158 -4.72 -12.71 9.61
C GLU A 158 -3.40 -12.16 10.19
N PRO A 159 -3.24 -10.82 10.32
CA PRO A 159 -1.99 -10.22 10.83
C PRO A 159 -1.70 -10.66 12.25
N LYS A 160 -0.42 -10.98 12.52
CA LYS A 160 0.05 -11.35 13.86
C LYS A 160 1.46 -10.77 14.08
N GLY A 161 1.55 -9.75 14.93
CA GLY A 161 2.80 -9.00 15.07
C GLY A 161 3.12 -8.27 13.76
N ASP A 162 4.26 -8.55 13.18
CA ASP A 162 4.72 -7.95 11.92
C ASP A 162 4.61 -8.89 10.70
N VAL A 163 3.82 -9.95 10.80
CA VAL A 163 3.67 -10.95 9.74
C VAL A 163 2.21 -11.18 9.39
N TYR A 164 1.98 -11.45 8.12
CA TYR A 164 0.72 -11.93 7.59
C TYR A 164 0.77 -13.42 7.28
N ARG A 165 -0.39 -14.06 7.31
CA ARG A 165 -0.60 -15.34 6.67
C ARG A 165 -0.92 -15.12 5.18
N VAL A 166 -0.36 -15.94 4.29
CA VAL A 166 -0.80 -16.01 2.90
C VAL A 166 -2.14 -16.73 2.83
N LEU A 167 -3.20 -16.02 2.41
CA LEU A 167 -4.53 -16.59 2.23
C LEU A 167 -4.69 -17.20 0.83
N SER A 168 -4.15 -16.54 -0.19
CA SER A 168 -4.19 -16.99 -1.58
C SER A 168 -3.01 -16.43 -2.37
N ALA A 169 -2.50 -17.19 -3.32
CA ALA A 169 -1.49 -16.74 -4.27
C ALA A 169 -1.77 -17.36 -5.65
N VAL A 170 -1.87 -16.53 -6.68
CA VAL A 170 -2.20 -16.95 -8.04
C VAL A 170 -1.23 -16.31 -9.04
N LYS A 171 -1.08 -16.92 -10.21
CA LYS A 171 -0.41 -16.28 -11.35
C LYS A 171 -1.39 -15.37 -12.10
N PHE A 172 -0.88 -14.38 -12.81
CA PHE A 172 -1.71 -13.60 -13.72
C PHE A 172 -2.38 -14.54 -14.74
N GLY A 173 -3.68 -14.34 -14.96
CA GLY A 173 -4.56 -15.21 -15.71
C GLY A 173 -5.52 -16.00 -14.83
N ASP A 174 -5.16 -16.26 -13.57
CA ASP A 174 -6.04 -16.92 -12.62
C ASP A 174 -6.76 -15.90 -11.73
N PRO A 175 -8.04 -16.12 -11.36
CA PRO A 175 -8.77 -15.21 -10.48
C PRO A 175 -8.29 -15.30 -9.05
N ILE A 176 -8.28 -14.16 -8.33
CA ILE A 176 -8.04 -14.10 -6.90
C ILE A 176 -9.30 -13.64 -6.16
N LYS A 177 -9.70 -14.40 -5.13
CA LYS A 177 -10.88 -14.08 -4.32
C LYS A 177 -10.46 -13.38 -3.03
N LEU A 178 -11.07 -12.20 -2.76
CA LEU A 178 -11.03 -11.54 -1.47
C LEU A 178 -12.16 -12.10 -0.59
N PRO A 179 -11.91 -12.38 0.70
CA PRO A 179 -12.94 -12.84 1.63
C PRO A 179 -13.90 -11.73 2.05
N GLU A 180 -14.86 -12.05 2.92
CA GLU A 180 -15.65 -11.04 3.63
C GLU A 180 -14.73 -10.00 4.30
N PRO A 181 -15.13 -8.73 4.37
CA PRO A 181 -16.43 -8.18 3.97
C PRO A 181 -16.56 -7.90 2.46
N PHE A 182 -15.50 -8.09 1.67
CA PHE A 182 -15.50 -7.78 0.23
C PHE A 182 -16.23 -8.86 -0.60
N ASP A 183 -16.04 -10.13 -0.30
CA ASP A 183 -16.56 -11.30 -1.02
C ASP A 183 -16.56 -11.15 -2.57
N VAL A 184 -15.46 -10.65 -3.11
CA VAL A 184 -15.30 -10.32 -4.53
C VAL A 184 -14.17 -11.09 -5.18
N THR A 185 -14.35 -11.44 -6.43
CA THR A 185 -13.31 -12.07 -7.26
C THR A 185 -12.74 -11.04 -8.24
N ILE A 186 -11.41 -10.92 -8.25
CA ILE A 186 -10.65 -10.07 -9.16
C ILE A 186 -10.06 -10.97 -10.25
N ASP A 187 -10.40 -10.69 -11.50
CA ASP A 187 -9.83 -11.38 -12.67
C ASP A 187 -8.47 -10.76 -13.01
N THR A 188 -7.41 -11.50 -12.75
CA THR A 188 -6.05 -11.05 -13.07
C THR A 188 -5.69 -11.24 -14.55
N GLY A 189 -6.50 -11.96 -15.32
CA GLY A 189 -6.33 -12.13 -16.77
C GLY A 189 -6.47 -10.83 -17.56
N GLU A 190 -7.17 -9.86 -16.97
CA GLU A 190 -7.25 -8.51 -17.53
C GLU A 190 -6.02 -7.65 -17.27
N PHE A 191 -5.10 -8.04 -16.38
CA PHE A 191 -3.96 -7.21 -16.00
C PHE A 191 -2.92 -7.16 -17.12
N PRO A 192 -2.44 -5.94 -17.49
CA PRO A 192 -1.40 -5.82 -18.51
C PRO A 192 -0.08 -6.46 -18.01
N VAL A 193 0.48 -7.32 -18.84
CA VAL A 193 1.83 -7.86 -18.70
C VAL A 193 2.82 -6.99 -19.47
N ASP A 194 4.09 -7.03 -19.11
CA ASP A 194 5.17 -6.27 -19.81
C ASP A 194 5.61 -6.95 -21.10
#